data_7ac595286b346df1e055e906821964c7
#
_entry.id   7ac595286b346df1e055e906821964c7
#
_cell.length_a   1.000
_cell.length_b   1.000
_cell.length_c   1.000
_cell.angle_alpha   90.00
_cell.angle_beta   90.00
_cell.angle_gamma   90.00
#
_symmetry.space_group_name_H-M   'P 1'
#
loop_
_entity.id
_entity.type
_entity.pdbx_description
1 polymer ?
#
loop_
_entity_poly.entity_id
_entity_poly.type
_entity_poly.pdbx_seq_one_letter_code
_entity_poly.pdbx_strand_id
1 'polypeptide(L)'
;PLDEHDLPLTLPQVESYTPAGTGESPLAAIGSWVNTKCPKCGKEAKRETNTMPQWAGSCWYYLRFIDPHNNEAFADKEKCDYWMPVDLYVGGTEHAVLHLLYARFWHKVLYDLGLVSTKEPFTRLVNQGMITSFAYMRKNKSLVPVDKVKKISETEFEDIETGEKLEQVIAKMSKSLKN
;
A
#
# COMPACT_ATOMS: atom_id res chain seq x y z
N PRO A 1 5.29 12.01 23.24
CA PRO A 1 4.06 11.30 22.92
C PRO A 1 2.85 12.19 23.14
N LEU A 2 1.83 12.06 22.30
CA LEU A 2 0.53 12.68 22.49
C LEU A 2 -0.26 11.89 23.55
N ASP A 3 -1.18 12.57 24.22
CA ASP A 3 -2.13 11.90 25.11
C ASP A 3 -3.27 11.29 24.26
N GLU A 4 -3.94 10.25 24.79
CA GLU A 4 -4.99 9.53 24.05
C GLU A 4 -6.17 10.42 23.64
N HIS A 5 -6.51 11.42 24.46
CA HIS A 5 -7.58 12.37 24.15
C HIS A 5 -7.25 13.34 23.00
N ASP A 6 -5.96 13.44 22.61
CA ASP A 6 -5.51 14.24 21.45
C ASP A 6 -5.60 13.45 20.13
N LEU A 7 -6.04 12.19 20.17
CA LEU A 7 -6.21 11.34 19.00
C LEU A 7 -7.67 11.37 18.47
N PRO A 8 -7.88 11.25 17.18
CA PRO A 8 -6.87 11.08 16.14
C PRO A 8 -6.17 12.40 15.78
N LEU A 9 -4.85 12.33 15.59
CA LEU A 9 -4.09 13.44 15.03
C LEU A 9 -4.39 13.57 13.52
N THR A 10 -5.15 14.60 13.15
CA THR A 10 -5.51 14.83 11.75
C THR A 10 -4.42 15.61 11.00
N LEU A 11 -4.27 15.29 9.72
CA LEU A 11 -3.39 16.06 8.84
C LEU A 11 -4.01 17.43 8.53
N PRO A 12 -3.18 18.48 8.32
CA PRO A 12 -3.69 19.79 7.97
C PRO A 12 -4.32 19.77 6.57
N GLN A 13 -5.41 20.50 6.41
CA GLN A 13 -5.98 20.71 5.08
C GLN A 13 -5.17 21.78 4.35
N VAL A 14 -4.59 21.40 3.23
CA VAL A 14 -3.81 22.26 2.35
C VAL A 14 -4.21 22.00 0.90
N GLU A 15 -4.03 22.99 0.04
CA GLU A 15 -4.37 22.87 -1.39
C GLU A 15 -3.52 21.80 -2.10
N SER A 16 -2.28 21.62 -1.68
CA SER A 16 -1.35 20.67 -2.28
C SER A 16 -0.26 20.24 -1.30
N TYR A 17 0.14 18.97 -1.37
CA TYR A 17 1.33 18.40 -0.70
C TYR A 17 2.45 18.21 -1.73
N THR A 18 3.09 19.30 -2.14
CA THR A 18 4.21 19.23 -3.09
C THR A 18 5.53 18.96 -2.38
N PRO A 19 6.38 18.07 -2.92
CA PRO A 19 7.71 17.84 -2.38
C PRO A 19 8.54 19.12 -2.40
N ALA A 20 9.21 19.44 -1.29
CA ALA A 20 10.04 20.64 -1.17
C ALA A 20 11.40 20.54 -1.90
N GLY A 21 11.75 19.38 -2.46
CA GLY A 21 13.06 19.14 -3.09
C GLY A 21 14.23 18.98 -2.10
N THR A 22 13.96 19.08 -0.81
CA THR A 22 14.97 18.96 0.27
C THR A 22 15.12 17.53 0.80
N GLY A 23 14.25 16.62 0.37
CA GLY A 23 14.15 15.26 0.95
C GLY A 23 13.32 15.19 2.23
N GLU A 24 12.87 16.32 2.75
CA GLU A 24 11.96 16.37 3.90
C GLU A 24 10.51 16.11 3.49
N SER A 25 9.71 15.63 4.44
CA SER A 25 8.26 15.47 4.25
C SER A 25 7.60 16.80 3.86
N PRO A 26 6.63 16.84 2.94
CA PRO A 26 5.83 18.03 2.66
C PRO A 26 5.17 18.64 3.89
N LEU A 27 4.85 17.83 4.91
CA LEU A 27 4.33 18.31 6.20
C LEU A 27 5.32 19.22 6.93
N ALA A 28 6.62 19.04 6.75
CA ALA A 28 7.65 19.86 7.40
C ALA A 28 7.57 21.35 7.00
N ALA A 29 7.06 21.63 5.82
CA ALA A 29 6.86 22.99 5.33
C ALA A 29 5.65 23.72 5.97
N ILE A 30 4.76 22.98 6.65
CA ILE A 30 3.53 23.54 7.23
C ILE A 30 3.79 23.93 8.68
N GLY A 31 4.43 25.09 8.89
CA GLY A 31 4.87 25.57 10.20
C GLY A 31 3.75 25.67 11.23
N SER A 32 2.55 26.03 10.82
CA SER A 32 1.37 26.11 11.70
C SER A 32 0.93 24.75 12.28
N TRP A 33 1.23 23.67 11.57
CA TRP A 33 0.94 22.31 12.02
C TRP A 33 2.13 21.68 12.76
N VAL A 34 3.34 21.89 12.24
CA VAL A 34 4.58 21.29 12.79
C VAL A 34 4.92 21.84 14.17
N ASN A 35 4.86 23.18 14.32
CA ASN A 35 5.22 23.80 15.59
C ASN A 35 4.08 23.65 16.60
N THR A 36 4.42 23.13 17.76
CA THR A 36 3.44 22.83 18.81
C THR A 36 4.08 23.01 20.19
N LYS A 37 3.32 22.74 21.24
CA LYS A 37 3.84 22.69 22.60
C LYS A 37 3.83 21.24 23.08
N CYS A 38 4.83 20.88 23.86
CA CYS A 38 4.87 19.58 24.52
C CYS A 38 3.71 19.44 25.50
N PRO A 39 2.83 18.40 25.38
CA PRO A 39 1.69 18.24 26.27
C PRO A 39 2.08 18.02 27.73
N LYS A 40 3.30 17.48 27.98
CA LYS A 40 3.78 17.21 29.36
C LYS A 40 4.41 18.41 30.06
N CYS A 41 5.15 19.25 29.35
CA CYS A 41 5.91 20.32 29.97
C CYS A 41 5.65 21.73 29.42
N GLY A 42 4.81 21.86 28.40
CA GLY A 42 4.41 23.13 27.76
C GLY A 42 5.50 23.84 26.94
N LYS A 43 6.72 23.29 26.86
CA LYS A 43 7.81 23.87 26.07
C LYS A 43 7.55 23.73 24.59
N GLU A 44 8.20 24.59 23.81
CA GLU A 44 8.23 24.52 22.35
C GLU A 44 8.64 23.11 21.88
N ALA A 45 7.91 22.57 20.91
CA ALA A 45 8.12 21.26 20.33
C ALA A 45 7.76 21.24 18.85
N LYS A 46 8.18 20.21 18.15
CA LYS A 46 7.79 19.95 16.75
C LYS A 46 7.10 18.60 16.66
N ARG A 47 6.06 18.54 15.85
CA ARG A 47 5.45 17.27 15.47
C ARG A 47 6.36 16.49 14.56
N GLU A 48 6.31 15.17 14.66
CA GLU A 48 6.91 14.26 13.69
C GLU A 48 6.21 14.47 12.32
N THR A 49 7.00 14.64 11.29
CA THR A 49 6.51 14.91 9.94
C THR A 49 6.58 13.71 9.01
N ASN A 50 7.27 12.64 9.40
CA ASN A 50 7.25 11.38 8.68
C ASN A 50 5.95 10.65 8.96
N THR A 51 5.29 10.20 7.92
CA THR A 51 4.12 9.32 8.00
C THR A 51 4.55 7.87 7.84
N MET A 52 3.76 6.95 8.37
CA MET A 52 3.99 5.53 8.08
C MET A 52 3.77 5.27 6.58
N PRO A 53 4.54 4.35 5.97
CA PRO A 53 4.35 4.00 4.56
C PRO A 53 2.96 3.40 4.34
N GLN A 54 2.50 3.40 3.10
CA GLN A 54 1.19 2.86 2.69
C GLN A 54 0.92 1.42 3.18
N TRP A 55 1.97 0.62 3.40
CA TRP A 55 1.89 -0.76 3.93
C TRP A 55 1.34 -0.82 5.35
N ALA A 56 1.41 0.27 6.11
CA ALA A 56 0.84 0.36 7.45
C ALA A 56 -0.69 0.29 7.45
N GLY A 57 -1.35 0.71 6.36
CA GLY A 57 -2.79 0.52 6.18
C GLY A 57 -3.14 -0.92 5.82
N SER A 58 -2.41 -1.53 4.88
CA SER A 58 -2.68 -2.89 4.40
C SER A 58 -2.16 -4.00 5.32
N CYS A 59 -1.28 -3.69 6.28
CA CYS A 59 -0.63 -4.71 7.11
C CYS A 59 -1.57 -5.42 8.11
N TRP A 60 -2.74 -4.89 8.35
CA TRP A 60 -3.73 -5.46 9.28
C TRP A 60 -5.13 -5.62 8.67
N TYR A 61 -5.33 -5.38 7.37
CA TYR A 61 -6.62 -5.41 6.72
C TYR A 61 -7.35 -6.75 6.89
N TYR A 62 -6.62 -7.87 6.92
CA TYR A 62 -7.17 -9.22 7.10
C TYR A 62 -7.86 -9.39 8.45
N LEU A 63 -7.44 -8.69 9.48
CA LEU A 63 -8.12 -8.63 10.78
C LEU A 63 -9.40 -7.78 10.68
N ARG A 64 -9.29 -6.58 10.09
CA ARG A 64 -10.46 -5.70 9.92
C ARG A 64 -11.53 -6.32 9.04
N PHE A 65 -11.13 -7.15 8.08
CA PHE A 65 -12.04 -7.89 7.20
C PHE A 65 -12.96 -8.84 7.94
N ILE A 66 -12.54 -9.34 9.10
CA ILE A 66 -13.33 -10.24 9.96
C ILE A 66 -14.55 -9.50 10.55
N ASP A 67 -14.39 -8.22 10.89
CA ASP A 67 -15.42 -7.43 11.55
C ASP A 67 -15.40 -5.95 11.10
N PRO A 68 -15.75 -5.67 9.83
CA PRO A 68 -15.52 -4.37 9.19
C PRO A 68 -16.37 -3.23 9.74
N HIS A 69 -17.48 -3.54 10.42
CA HIS A 69 -18.42 -2.56 10.96
C HIS A 69 -18.28 -2.32 12.47
N ASN A 70 -17.29 -2.92 13.10
CA ASN A 70 -17.03 -2.71 14.51
C ASN A 70 -16.47 -1.31 14.76
N ASN A 71 -17.16 -0.51 15.60
CA ASN A 71 -16.74 0.85 15.94
C ASN A 71 -16.02 0.92 17.30
N GLU A 72 -16.01 -0.16 18.07
CA GLU A 72 -15.43 -0.21 19.43
C GLU A 72 -14.00 -0.77 19.41
N ALA A 73 -13.71 -1.68 18.47
CA ALA A 73 -12.41 -2.33 18.34
C ALA A 73 -12.02 -2.51 16.87
N PHE A 74 -10.74 -2.81 16.60
CA PHE A 74 -10.27 -3.11 15.24
C PHE A 74 -10.94 -4.34 14.64
N ALA A 75 -11.31 -5.31 15.47
CA ALA A 75 -12.17 -6.45 15.20
C ALA A 75 -12.58 -7.11 16.54
N ASP A 76 -13.71 -7.80 16.56
CA ASP A 76 -14.16 -8.58 17.72
C ASP A 76 -13.20 -9.74 18.00
N LYS A 77 -12.85 -9.93 19.28
CA LYS A 77 -11.86 -10.95 19.67
C LYS A 77 -12.33 -12.38 19.39
N GLU A 78 -13.58 -12.71 19.66
CA GLU A 78 -14.10 -14.07 19.44
C GLU A 78 -14.14 -14.40 17.95
N LYS A 79 -14.51 -13.42 17.11
CA LYS A 79 -14.44 -13.57 15.65
C LYS A 79 -13.00 -13.74 15.18
N CYS A 80 -12.06 -12.99 15.73
CA CYS A 80 -10.63 -13.16 15.43
C CYS A 80 -10.14 -14.55 15.83
N ASP A 81 -10.48 -15.01 17.02
CA ASP A 81 -10.09 -16.35 17.53
C ASP A 81 -10.67 -17.49 16.66
N TYR A 82 -11.84 -17.28 16.06
CA TYR A 82 -12.46 -18.24 15.16
C TYR A 82 -11.82 -18.26 13.75
N TRP A 83 -11.53 -17.09 13.18
CA TRP A 83 -11.09 -16.97 11.77
C TRP A 83 -9.57 -16.99 11.59
N MET A 84 -8.80 -16.74 12.66
CA MET A 84 -7.34 -16.70 12.58
C MET A 84 -6.69 -17.99 13.07
N PRO A 85 -5.50 -18.35 12.55
CA PRO A 85 -4.77 -17.70 11.47
C PRO A 85 -5.40 -17.95 10.10
N VAL A 86 -5.08 -17.11 9.12
CA VAL A 86 -5.51 -17.33 7.72
C VAL A 86 -4.89 -18.62 7.18
N ASP A 87 -5.72 -19.56 6.69
CA ASP A 87 -5.26 -20.87 6.25
C ASP A 87 -4.38 -20.83 5.01
N LEU A 88 -4.76 -20.02 4.02
CA LEU A 88 -4.06 -19.90 2.76
C LEU A 88 -4.00 -18.42 2.32
N TYR A 89 -2.79 -17.93 2.13
CA TYR A 89 -2.53 -16.59 1.66
C TYR A 89 -1.81 -16.62 0.31
N VAL A 90 -2.43 -16.03 -0.72
CA VAL A 90 -1.92 -16.07 -2.09
C VAL A 90 -1.49 -14.67 -2.51
N GLY A 91 -0.26 -14.53 -2.98
CA GLY A 91 0.25 -13.23 -3.41
C GLY A 91 1.62 -13.30 -4.08
N GLY A 92 1.96 -12.24 -4.82
CA GLY A 92 3.22 -12.15 -5.54
C GLY A 92 4.45 -12.10 -4.62
N THR A 93 5.56 -12.60 -5.11
CA THR A 93 6.83 -12.64 -4.36
C THR A 93 7.37 -11.26 -4.00
N GLU A 94 7.00 -10.23 -4.74
CA GLU A 94 7.36 -8.83 -4.46
C GLU A 94 6.89 -8.35 -3.09
N HIS A 95 5.83 -8.96 -2.55
CA HIS A 95 5.29 -8.61 -1.24
C HIS A 95 6.07 -9.22 -0.07
N ALA A 96 7.03 -10.10 -0.31
CA ALA A 96 7.84 -10.72 0.75
C ALA A 96 8.58 -9.68 1.60
N VAL A 97 9.14 -8.64 0.97
CA VAL A 97 9.85 -7.54 1.63
C VAL A 97 9.01 -6.26 1.79
N LEU A 98 7.76 -6.29 1.35
CA LEU A 98 6.83 -5.17 1.41
C LEU A 98 5.68 -5.52 2.37
N HIS A 99 4.49 -5.79 1.84
CA HIS A 99 3.29 -6.07 2.61
C HIS A 99 3.46 -7.17 3.66
N LEU A 100 4.07 -8.30 3.29
CA LEU A 100 4.18 -9.46 4.21
C LEU A 100 5.08 -9.19 5.40
N LEU A 101 6.16 -8.42 5.22
CA LEU A 101 7.04 -8.03 6.32
C LEU A 101 6.28 -7.16 7.33
N TYR A 102 5.53 -6.16 6.86
CA TYR A 102 4.72 -5.30 7.71
C TYR A 102 3.58 -6.08 8.38
N ALA A 103 2.85 -6.91 7.63
CA ALA A 103 1.75 -7.70 8.16
C ALA A 103 2.21 -8.63 9.29
N ARG A 104 3.32 -9.33 9.09
CA ARG A 104 3.89 -10.22 10.09
C ARG A 104 4.39 -9.48 11.32
N PHE A 105 5.11 -8.38 11.14
CA PHE A 105 5.60 -7.55 12.26
C PHE A 105 4.44 -6.99 13.08
N TRP A 106 3.45 -6.38 12.41
CA TRP A 106 2.27 -5.82 13.06
C TRP A 106 1.47 -6.87 13.82
N HIS A 107 1.27 -8.03 13.23
CA HIS A 107 0.58 -9.14 13.88
C HIS A 107 1.28 -9.60 15.16
N LYS A 108 2.62 -9.66 15.14
CA LYS A 108 3.40 -10.00 16.34
C LYS A 108 3.26 -8.96 17.45
N VAL A 109 3.23 -7.68 17.10
CA VAL A 109 2.95 -6.61 18.07
C VAL A 109 1.55 -6.79 18.69
N LEU A 110 0.53 -7.05 17.87
CA LEU A 110 -0.82 -7.31 18.36
C LEU A 110 -0.89 -8.57 19.24
N TYR A 111 -0.12 -9.60 18.91
CA TYR A 111 0.00 -10.79 19.74
C TYR A 111 0.64 -10.48 21.10
N ASP A 112 1.73 -9.74 21.13
CA ASP A 112 2.43 -9.34 22.37
C ASP A 112 1.53 -8.47 23.26
N LEU A 113 0.63 -7.69 22.67
CA LEU A 113 -0.39 -6.92 23.36
C LEU A 113 -1.63 -7.73 23.80
N GLY A 114 -1.69 -9.02 23.44
CA GLY A 114 -2.83 -9.90 23.77
C GLY A 114 -4.10 -9.63 22.95
N LEU A 115 -3.99 -8.90 21.86
CA LEU A 115 -5.13 -8.50 21.00
C LEU A 115 -5.48 -9.55 19.95
N VAL A 116 -4.57 -10.44 19.63
CA VAL A 116 -4.79 -11.62 18.77
C VAL A 116 -4.21 -12.86 19.45
N SER A 117 -4.76 -14.04 19.17
CA SER A 117 -4.38 -15.31 19.81
C SER A 117 -3.26 -16.07 19.08
N THR A 118 -2.95 -15.70 17.85
CA THR A 118 -1.98 -16.40 17.00
C THR A 118 -0.69 -15.59 16.82
N LYS A 119 0.46 -16.26 16.83
CA LYS A 119 1.78 -15.61 16.65
C LYS A 119 2.06 -15.23 15.20
N GLU A 120 1.47 -15.94 14.26
CA GLU A 120 1.65 -15.73 12.83
C GLU A 120 0.29 -15.50 12.16
N PRO A 121 0.22 -14.55 11.22
CA PRO A 121 -1.05 -14.22 10.57
C PRO A 121 -1.51 -15.25 9.56
N PHE A 122 -0.58 -15.94 8.90
CA PHE A 122 -0.84 -16.83 7.77
C PHE A 122 -0.21 -18.20 8.03
N THR A 123 -1.00 -19.28 7.82
CA THR A 123 -0.52 -20.66 7.97
C THR A 123 0.29 -21.09 6.75
N ARG A 124 -0.19 -20.76 5.56
CA ARG A 124 0.44 -21.15 4.30
C ARG A 124 0.47 -19.97 3.32
N LEU A 125 1.65 -19.66 2.81
CA LEU A 125 1.85 -18.69 1.74
C LEU A 125 2.07 -19.42 0.40
N VAL A 126 1.36 -18.98 -0.63
CA VAL A 126 1.57 -19.44 -2.01
C VAL A 126 1.89 -18.24 -2.89
N ASN A 127 3.06 -18.27 -3.48
CA ASN A 127 3.45 -17.30 -4.51
C ASN A 127 3.15 -17.89 -5.88
N GLN A 128 2.11 -17.37 -6.54
CA GLN A 128 1.66 -17.86 -7.85
C GLN A 128 2.59 -17.44 -9.01
N GLY A 129 3.61 -16.64 -8.74
CA GLY A 129 4.46 -16.03 -9.77
C GLY A 129 3.83 -14.78 -10.37
N MET A 130 4.45 -14.29 -11.46
CA MET A 130 4.00 -13.09 -12.17
C MET A 130 2.94 -13.46 -13.20
N ILE A 131 1.78 -12.83 -13.12
CA ILE A 131 0.75 -12.94 -14.16
C ILE A 131 1.20 -12.11 -15.35
N THR A 132 1.30 -12.74 -16.50
CA THR A 132 1.73 -12.12 -17.75
C THR A 132 0.61 -12.10 -18.79
N SER A 133 0.71 -11.15 -19.70
CA SER A 133 -0.16 -11.03 -20.86
C SER A 133 0.63 -10.49 -22.04
N PHE A 134 0.02 -10.47 -23.22
CA PHE A 134 0.58 -9.77 -24.36
C PHE A 134 0.67 -8.28 -24.08
N ALA A 135 1.77 -7.68 -24.49
CA ALA A 135 2.01 -6.24 -24.50
C ALA A 135 2.63 -5.83 -25.83
N TYR A 136 2.62 -4.55 -26.13
CA TYR A 136 3.06 -4.03 -27.40
C TYR A 136 4.14 -2.99 -27.19
N MET A 137 5.30 -3.21 -27.81
CA MET A 137 6.53 -2.48 -27.54
C MET A 137 6.96 -1.67 -28.75
N ARG A 138 7.30 -0.40 -28.51
CA ARG A 138 7.95 0.48 -29.49
C ARG A 138 9.42 0.14 -29.65
N LYS A 139 10.06 0.64 -30.70
CA LYS A 139 11.52 0.49 -30.94
C LYS A 139 12.38 1.01 -29.80
N ASN A 140 11.93 2.03 -29.09
CA ASN A 140 12.59 2.59 -27.92
C ASN A 140 12.38 1.78 -26.64
N LYS A 141 11.75 0.59 -26.73
CA LYS A 141 11.41 -0.33 -25.63
C LYS A 141 10.33 0.15 -24.67
N SER A 142 9.64 1.26 -24.98
CA SER A 142 8.47 1.65 -24.19
C SER A 142 7.25 0.78 -24.58
N LEU A 143 6.43 0.46 -23.57
CA LEU A 143 5.18 -0.31 -23.78
C LEU A 143 4.01 0.64 -24.07
N VAL A 144 3.12 0.23 -24.93
CA VAL A 144 1.92 0.96 -25.33
C VAL A 144 0.70 0.30 -24.68
N PRO A 145 -0.21 1.06 -24.05
CA PRO A 145 -1.48 0.53 -23.57
C PRO A 145 -2.29 -0.12 -24.70
N VAL A 146 -2.95 -1.25 -24.40
CA VAL A 146 -3.64 -2.05 -25.43
C VAL A 146 -4.73 -1.27 -26.16
N ASP A 147 -5.40 -0.34 -25.49
CA ASP A 147 -6.42 0.54 -26.09
C ASP A 147 -5.85 1.56 -27.10
N LYS A 148 -4.52 1.71 -27.15
CA LYS A 148 -3.80 2.54 -28.13
C LYS A 148 -3.12 1.73 -29.23
N VAL A 149 -3.44 0.45 -29.33
CA VAL A 149 -2.86 -0.46 -30.31
C VAL A 149 -3.90 -0.80 -31.39
N LYS A 150 -3.53 -0.61 -32.64
CA LYS A 150 -4.30 -1.04 -33.80
C LYS A 150 -3.74 -2.34 -34.34
N LYS A 151 -4.57 -3.39 -34.36
CA LYS A 151 -4.24 -4.65 -35.04
C LYS A 151 -4.43 -4.49 -36.54
N ILE A 152 -3.37 -4.65 -37.31
CA ILE A 152 -3.38 -4.57 -38.76
C ILE A 152 -3.58 -5.97 -39.37
N SER A 153 -2.88 -6.98 -38.85
CA SER A 153 -3.03 -8.38 -39.21
C SER A 153 -2.84 -9.27 -37.97
N GLU A 154 -2.77 -10.58 -38.15
CA GLU A 154 -2.53 -11.52 -37.03
C GLU A 154 -1.18 -11.29 -36.32
N THR A 155 -0.21 -10.71 -37.02
CA THR A 155 1.16 -10.52 -36.52
C THR A 155 1.66 -9.06 -36.57
N GLU A 156 0.83 -8.15 -37.14
CA GLU A 156 1.23 -6.75 -37.28
C GLU A 156 0.35 -5.84 -36.46
N PHE A 157 1.02 -4.97 -35.68
CA PHE A 157 0.40 -4.02 -34.77
C PHE A 157 1.02 -2.63 -34.99
N GLU A 158 0.20 -1.60 -34.84
CA GLU A 158 0.60 -0.20 -34.94
C GLU A 158 0.10 0.60 -33.73
N ASP A 159 0.89 1.58 -33.32
CA ASP A 159 0.48 2.59 -32.37
C ASP A 159 -0.50 3.57 -33.04
N ILE A 160 -1.70 3.71 -32.50
CA ILE A 160 -2.75 4.58 -33.05
C ILE A 160 -2.31 6.05 -33.09
N GLU A 161 -1.51 6.49 -32.11
CA GLU A 161 -1.11 7.90 -31.98
C GLU A 161 0.05 8.26 -32.94
N THR A 162 0.98 7.34 -33.12
CA THR A 162 2.24 7.64 -33.86
C THR A 162 2.36 6.93 -35.21
N GLY A 163 1.55 5.90 -35.48
CA GLY A 163 1.67 5.03 -36.63
C GLY A 163 2.91 4.12 -36.60
N GLU A 164 3.64 4.07 -35.47
CA GLU A 164 4.82 3.24 -35.33
C GLU A 164 4.42 1.76 -35.28
N LYS A 165 5.15 0.91 -36.01
CA LYS A 165 5.00 -0.54 -35.89
C LYS A 165 5.44 -1.02 -34.53
N LEU A 166 4.62 -1.85 -33.90
CA LEU A 166 4.83 -2.39 -32.56
C LEU A 166 5.20 -3.87 -32.62
N GLU A 167 6.09 -4.27 -31.71
CA GLU A 167 6.41 -5.66 -31.46
C GLU A 167 5.51 -6.22 -30.36
N GLN A 168 4.88 -7.38 -30.60
CA GLN A 168 4.13 -8.08 -29.56
C GLN A 168 5.11 -8.85 -28.67
N VAL A 169 5.05 -8.60 -27.37
CA VAL A 169 5.91 -9.22 -26.35
C VAL A 169 5.08 -9.74 -25.19
N ILE A 170 5.67 -10.62 -24.38
CA ILE A 170 5.07 -11.03 -23.12
C ILE A 170 5.59 -10.11 -22.01
N ALA A 171 4.69 -9.47 -21.28
CA ALA A 171 5.03 -8.60 -20.17
C ALA A 171 4.10 -8.81 -18.97
N LYS A 172 4.48 -8.29 -17.82
CA LYS A 172 3.65 -8.30 -16.62
C LYS A 172 2.30 -7.63 -16.91
N MET A 173 1.22 -8.29 -16.52
CA MET A 173 -0.11 -7.70 -16.59
C MET A 173 -0.19 -6.43 -15.73
N SER A 174 -0.75 -5.35 -16.26
CA SER A 174 -0.78 -4.04 -15.62
C SER A 174 -2.04 -3.27 -15.96
N LYS A 175 -2.63 -2.61 -14.97
CA LYS A 175 -3.79 -1.72 -15.18
C LYS A 175 -3.46 -0.55 -16.11
N SER A 176 -2.24 -0.03 -16.08
CA SER A 176 -1.80 1.08 -16.93
C SER A 176 -1.60 0.65 -18.40
N LEU A 177 -1.24 -0.60 -18.63
CA LEU A 177 -1.11 -1.17 -19.98
C LEU A 177 -2.43 -1.72 -20.50
N LYS A 178 -3.42 -1.95 -19.62
CA LYS A 178 -4.71 -2.56 -19.96
C LYS A 178 -4.58 -3.90 -20.70
N ASN A 179 -3.51 -4.62 -20.37
CA ASN A 179 -3.17 -5.89 -21.02
C ASN A 179 -3.58 -7.10 -20.18
#